data_ab95b0243d8e8aaa0fe26a8cbb5ace1d
#
_entry.id   ab95b0243d8e8aaa0fe26a8cbb5ace1d
#
_cell.length_a   1.000
_cell.length_b   1.000
_cell.length_c   1.000
_cell.angle_alpha   90.00
_cell.angle_beta   90.00
_cell.angle_gamma   90.00
#
_symmetry.space_group_name_H-M   'P 1'
#
loop_
_entity.id
_entity.type
_entity.pdbx_description
1 polymer ?
#
loop_
_entity_poly.entity_id
_entity_poly.type
_entity_poly.pdbx_seq_one_letter_code
_entity_poly.pdbx_strand_id
1 'polypeptide(L)' 'MIEFKEQDSEYCDSCSIVSDELTLIESTHTAMNLCDKCMQQLNRQIVKHLADKYI' A
#
# COMPACT_ATOMS: atom_id res chain seq x y z
N MET A 1 2.47 -14.86 -2.75
CA MET A 1 1.13 -14.27 -2.93
C MET A 1 1.00 -13.03 -2.07
N ILE A 2 0.35 -11.99 -2.58
CA ILE A 2 0.16 -10.73 -1.85
C ILE A 2 -1.18 -10.78 -1.13
N GLU A 3 -1.17 -10.44 0.15
CA GLU A 3 -2.38 -10.39 0.96
C GLU A 3 -2.59 -8.99 1.51
N PHE A 4 -3.85 -8.61 1.71
CA PHE A 4 -4.23 -7.33 2.29
C PHE A 4 -4.97 -7.60 3.60
N LYS A 5 -4.52 -6.95 4.68
CA LYS A 5 -5.11 -7.09 6.00
C LYS A 5 -5.32 -5.72 6.61
N GLU A 6 -6.31 -5.59 7.49
CA GLU A 6 -6.53 -4.36 8.23
C GLU A 6 -5.61 -4.29 9.43
N GLN A 7 -5.06 -3.11 9.69
CA GLN A 7 -4.19 -2.85 10.82
C GLN A 7 -4.65 -1.62 11.59
N ASP A 8 -4.55 -1.69 12.91
CA ASP A 8 -4.90 -0.60 13.80
C ASP A 8 -3.66 -0.05 14.46
N SER A 9 -3.67 1.24 14.75
CA SER A 9 -2.67 1.91 15.58
C SER A 9 -1.22 1.71 15.13
N GLU A 10 -1.03 1.63 13.82
CA GLU A 10 0.30 1.50 13.23
C GLU A 10 0.64 2.73 12.41
N TYR A 11 1.88 2.77 11.94
CA TYR A 11 2.34 3.85 11.08
C TYR A 11 2.19 3.47 9.62
N CYS A 12 1.81 4.45 8.80
CA CYS A 12 1.94 4.29 7.36
C CYS A 12 3.42 4.31 7.00
N ASP A 13 3.91 3.29 6.31
CA ASP A 13 5.32 3.20 5.95
C ASP A 13 5.75 4.23 4.91
N SER A 14 4.80 4.86 4.26
CA SER A 14 5.10 5.87 3.24
C SER A 14 5.10 7.29 3.78
N CYS A 15 4.05 7.67 4.52
CA CYS A 15 3.90 9.05 5.00
C CYS A 15 4.07 9.19 6.51
N SER A 16 4.25 8.09 7.22
CA SER A 16 4.48 8.05 8.66
C SER A 16 3.32 8.56 9.52
N ILE A 17 2.12 8.62 8.97
CA ILE A 17 0.95 9.02 9.73
C ILE A 17 0.43 7.82 10.51
N VAL A 18 0.15 8.03 11.79
CA VAL A 18 -0.51 7.01 12.62
C VAL A 18 -2.00 7.05 12.29
N SER A 19 -2.57 5.90 12.01
CA SER A 19 -3.98 5.82 11.68
C SER A 19 -4.57 4.52 12.22
N ASP A 20 -5.86 4.54 12.48
CA ASP A 20 -6.60 3.34 12.86
C ASP A 20 -7.09 2.56 11.64
N GLU A 21 -6.92 3.12 10.45
CA GLU A 21 -7.40 2.53 9.22
C GLU A 21 -6.25 2.34 8.23
N LEU A 22 -5.31 1.48 8.58
CA LEU A 22 -4.22 1.12 7.70
C LEU A 22 -4.48 -0.22 7.05
N THR A 23 -3.90 -0.43 5.89
CA THR A 23 -3.92 -1.73 5.23
C THR A 23 -2.51 -2.30 5.25
N LEU A 24 -2.37 -3.49 5.81
CA LEU A 24 -1.13 -4.23 5.75
C LEU A 24 -1.07 -4.98 4.43
N ILE A 25 -0.07 -4.67 3.64
CA ILE A 25 0.19 -5.39 2.40
C ILE A 25 1.32 -6.35 2.69
N GLU A 26 1.02 -7.64 2.64
CA GLU A 26 1.97 -8.68 3.01
C GLU A 26 2.29 -9.57 1.83
N SER A 27 3.57 -9.82 1.61
CA SER A 27 4.04 -10.74 0.59
C SER A 27 5.02 -11.73 1.21
N THR A 28 5.59 -12.61 0.40
CA THR A 28 6.49 -13.68 0.88
C THR A 28 7.67 -13.13 1.66
N HIS A 29 8.21 -11.99 1.25
CA HIS A 29 9.43 -11.45 1.84
C HIS A 29 9.28 -10.06 2.45
N THR A 30 8.14 -9.41 2.26
CA THR A 30 7.95 -8.05 2.75
C THR A 30 6.55 -7.85 3.29
N ALA A 31 6.44 -6.88 4.20
CA ALA A 31 5.16 -6.44 4.70
C ALA A 31 5.24 -4.93 4.90
N MET A 32 4.18 -4.20 4.54
CA MET A 32 4.14 -2.76 4.74
C MET A 32 2.73 -2.32 5.09
N ASN A 33 2.64 -1.25 5.88
CA ASN A 33 1.38 -0.63 6.23
C ASN A 33 1.22 0.64 5.41
N LEU A 34 0.09 0.81 4.77
CA LEU A 34 -0.21 2.02 4.00
C LEU A 34 -1.58 2.55 4.37
N CYS A 35 -1.68 3.87 4.50
CA CYS A 35 -2.98 4.51 4.67
C CYS A 35 -3.71 4.56 3.32
N ASP A 36 -5.02 4.79 3.36
CA ASP A 36 -5.82 4.80 2.15
C ASP A 36 -5.29 5.76 1.09
N LYS A 37 -4.82 6.92 1.52
CA LYS A 37 -4.28 7.93 0.62
C LYS A 37 -3.03 7.44 -0.11
N CYS A 38 -2.13 6.81 0.63
CA CYS A 38 -0.91 6.27 0.04
C CYS A 38 -1.21 5.08 -0.86
N MET A 39 -2.19 4.26 -0.50
CA MET A 39 -2.61 3.16 -1.35
C MET A 39 -3.19 3.66 -2.68
N GLN A 40 -3.97 4.74 -2.65
CA GLN A 40 -4.51 5.31 -3.87
C GLN A 40 -3.38 5.84 -4.78
N GLN A 41 -2.39 6.49 -4.18
CA GLN A 41 -1.24 6.97 -4.95
C GLN A 41 -0.45 5.82 -5.56
N LEU A 42 -0.21 4.78 -4.78
CA LEU A 42 0.49 3.60 -5.27
C LEU A 42 -0.28 2.94 -6.41
N ASN A 43 -1.58 2.84 -6.27
CA ASN A 43 -2.42 2.26 -7.32
C ASN A 43 -2.31 3.05 -8.62
N ARG A 44 -2.33 4.37 -8.55
CA ARG A 44 -2.15 5.22 -9.73
C ARG A 44 -0.81 4.99 -10.40
N GLN A 45 0.23 4.87 -9.61
CA GLN A 45 1.58 4.63 -10.13
C GLN A 45 1.68 3.27 -10.78
N ILE A 46 1.08 2.26 -10.19
CA ILE A 46 1.06 0.92 -10.75
C ILE A 46 0.32 0.90 -12.09
N VAL A 47 -0.85 1.52 -12.13
CA VAL A 47 -1.65 1.58 -13.37
C VAL A 47 -0.89 2.31 -14.47
N LYS A 48 -0.25 3.43 -14.11
CA LYS A 48 0.53 4.21 -15.08
C LYS A 48 1.72 3.39 -15.60
N HIS A 49 2.41 2.71 -14.71
CA HIS A 49 3.55 1.89 -15.09
C HIS A 49 3.15 0.78 -16.06
N LEU A 50 2.05 0.09 -15.75
CA LEU A 50 1.54 -0.99 -16.60
C LEU A 50 1.07 -0.46 -17.95
N ALA A 51 0.42 0.69 -17.96
CA ALA A 51 -0.02 1.31 -19.21
C ALA A 51 1.18 1.65 -20.10
N ASP A 52 2.23 2.22 -19.52
CA ASP A 52 3.45 2.55 -20.26
C ASP A 52 4.16 1.30 -20.78
N LYS A 53 4.07 0.21 -20.03
CA LYS A 53 4.76 -1.02 -20.37
C LYS A 53 4.06 -1.78 -21.50
N TYR A 54 2.75 -1.73 -21.56
CA TYR A 54 1.95 -2.54 -22.48
C TYR A 54 1.33 -1.76 -23.63
N ILE A 55 1.72 -0.53 -23.82
CA ILE A 55 1.29 0.26 -24.99
C ILE A 55 2.21 0.01 -26.17
#